data_ad127994aae00bb30772667a1cc4288b
#
_entry.id   ad127994aae00bb30772667a1cc4288b
#
_cell.length_a   1.000
_cell.length_b   1.000
_cell.length_c   1.000
_cell.angle_alpha   90.00
_cell.angle_beta   90.00
_cell.angle_gamma   90.00
#
_symmetry.space_group_name_H-M   'P 1'
#
loop_
_entity.id
_entity.type
_entity.pdbx_description
1 polymer ?
#
loop_
_entity_poly.entity_id
_entity_poly.type
_entity_poly.pdbx_seq_one_letter_code
_entity_poly.pdbx_strand_id
1 'polypeptide(L)'
;MDNGKVNIDKVYKKDDNSGEYRVLARRYRPKTFDNLIGQSATVRILSNAFDLNRIAHAFLFTGVRGVGKTTAARIVAKGLNCLKNNHPTIAPCGVCESCLAAQNDRHVDIIEIDAASHTGVDDMRELTEGVRYKPSVGRFRIYIIDEVHMLSNQAFNALLKTLEEPPDHAKFIFCTTEIRKIPITVLSRCQKYDLRRVSTSEIINHLKMICKNEKVEIDTESLNLLARSSEGSVRDSLSLLDQAISISKSDIKDEDVKSMLGLSDKSKLWDLFDSLMEGEPLKVINNFETLINDGSDPFLIIEELMHICHNVTRAIAVPTLDMTQTMSEYEATRAISSAKNLNIPSVSKCWQILVKGQTEIQSTYSIKEATEMILLRVTYAANLPDLKDLIEKSSIIKKKSKLDHTSKTNILHEDDGSSNLDISYNLNTFDELLEFVKYNKELSLYTILIDQIRMIEYKPYNLKVSFVKKEYNDFLNNIKKSLLKITKKNWQIEVVEKQNEASSITEKIEIEKENKKNKLKENIIVKSILNEFPESKIIDIKNLEEN
;
A
#
# COMPACT_ATOMS: atom_id res chain seq x y z
N MET A 1 -44.30 18.86 -1.59
CA MET A 1 -42.92 18.37 -1.66
C MET A 1 -42.55 17.86 -0.27
N ASP A 2 -42.95 16.63 -0.02
CA ASP A 2 -42.89 16.05 1.33
C ASP A 2 -41.56 15.31 1.49
N ASN A 3 -40.70 15.83 2.37
CA ASN A 3 -39.42 15.21 2.73
C ASN A 3 -39.74 13.93 3.51
N GLY A 4 -39.71 12.79 2.81
CA GLY A 4 -39.87 11.47 3.42
C GLY A 4 -38.79 11.19 4.47
N LYS A 5 -39.01 11.61 5.71
CA LYS A 5 -38.29 11.15 6.88
C LYS A 5 -38.68 9.68 7.06
N VAL A 6 -37.81 8.79 6.58
CA VAL A 6 -37.89 7.36 6.89
C VAL A 6 -37.84 7.21 8.41
N ASN A 7 -38.88 6.67 8.98
CA ASN A 7 -39.02 6.43 10.42
C ASN A 7 -38.16 5.22 10.80
N ILE A 8 -36.89 5.48 11.14
CA ILE A 8 -35.80 4.52 11.38
C ILE A 8 -36.10 3.63 12.62
N ASP A 9 -36.96 4.09 13.52
CA ASP A 9 -37.29 3.37 14.77
C ASP A 9 -38.09 2.06 14.58
N LYS A 10 -38.60 1.80 13.35
CA LYS A 10 -39.34 0.56 13.06
C LYS A 10 -38.50 -0.59 12.52
N VAL A 11 -37.24 -0.37 12.24
CA VAL A 11 -36.41 -1.30 11.43
C VAL A 11 -35.69 -2.35 12.31
N TYR A 12 -35.36 -2.00 13.53
CA TYR A 12 -34.64 -2.89 14.45
C TYR A 12 -35.49 -3.23 15.69
N LYS A 13 -36.56 -3.99 15.49
CA LYS A 13 -37.23 -4.64 16.63
C LYS A 13 -36.30 -5.69 17.20
N LYS A 14 -36.10 -5.67 18.53
CA LYS A 14 -35.45 -6.72 19.29
C LYS A 14 -36.03 -8.08 18.90
N ASP A 15 -35.28 -8.93 18.26
CA ASP A 15 -35.55 -10.36 18.16
C ASP A 15 -35.12 -11.02 19.50
N ASP A 16 -35.86 -10.76 20.56
CA ASP A 16 -35.64 -11.21 21.95
C ASP A 16 -36.17 -12.64 22.17
N ASN A 17 -35.78 -13.63 21.34
CA ASN A 17 -36.26 -15.00 21.59
C ASN A 17 -35.17 -16.09 21.63
N SER A 18 -33.89 -15.73 21.67
CA SER A 18 -32.83 -16.68 22.04
C SER A 18 -31.84 -15.95 22.95
N GLY A 19 -31.71 -16.40 24.19
CA GLY A 19 -30.81 -15.85 25.20
C GLY A 19 -29.31 -16.00 24.88
N GLU A 20 -28.96 -16.12 23.60
CA GLU A 20 -27.63 -16.19 23.09
C GLU A 20 -27.13 -14.79 22.66
N TYR A 21 -26.05 -14.35 23.26
CA TYR A 21 -25.33 -13.15 22.85
C TYR A 21 -24.87 -13.28 21.40
N ARG A 22 -25.23 -12.31 20.55
CA ARG A 22 -24.77 -12.21 19.17
C ARG A 22 -24.00 -10.93 18.99
N VAL A 23 -22.76 -11.05 18.45
CA VAL A 23 -21.88 -9.92 18.10
C VAL A 23 -22.63 -8.86 17.30
N LEU A 24 -22.46 -7.57 17.63
CA LEU A 24 -23.16 -6.44 17.01
C LEU A 24 -23.05 -6.44 15.48
N ALA A 25 -21.89 -6.75 14.93
CA ALA A 25 -21.66 -6.84 13.49
C ALA A 25 -22.57 -7.86 12.78
N ARG A 26 -23.03 -8.91 13.47
CA ARG A 26 -23.99 -9.89 12.93
C ARG A 26 -25.44 -9.47 13.19
N ARG A 27 -25.72 -8.91 14.36
CA ARG A 27 -27.06 -8.48 14.79
C ARG A 27 -27.57 -7.31 13.96
N TYR A 28 -26.72 -6.31 13.69
CA TYR A 28 -27.04 -5.11 12.91
C TYR A 28 -26.68 -5.24 11.42
N ARG A 29 -26.50 -6.47 10.91
CA ARG A 29 -26.29 -6.67 9.47
C ARG A 29 -27.52 -6.19 8.69
N PRO A 30 -27.35 -5.28 7.70
CA PRO A 30 -28.45 -4.77 6.88
C PRO A 30 -29.29 -5.89 6.25
N LYS A 31 -30.61 -5.80 6.38
CA LYS A 31 -31.57 -6.75 5.79
C LYS A 31 -32.17 -6.24 4.48
N THR A 32 -32.04 -4.94 4.20
CA THR A 32 -32.48 -4.23 2.99
C THR A 32 -31.44 -3.22 2.55
N PHE A 33 -31.52 -2.75 1.31
CA PHE A 33 -30.59 -1.75 0.78
C PHE A 33 -30.72 -0.38 1.45
N ASP A 34 -31.91 -0.03 1.96
CA ASP A 34 -32.12 1.24 2.68
C ASP A 34 -31.23 1.36 3.92
N ASN A 35 -30.86 0.23 4.48
CA ASN A 35 -30.00 0.15 5.66
C ASN A 35 -28.50 0.00 5.32
N LEU A 36 -28.15 -0.10 4.03
CA LEU A 36 -26.77 -0.23 3.59
C LEU A 36 -26.11 1.15 3.53
N ILE A 37 -25.28 1.44 4.51
CA ILE A 37 -24.69 2.76 4.72
C ILE A 37 -23.64 3.06 3.66
N GLY A 38 -23.62 4.32 3.20
CA GLY A 38 -22.57 4.84 2.34
C GLY A 38 -22.59 4.37 0.90
N GLN A 39 -23.57 3.52 0.47
CA GLN A 39 -23.57 2.88 -0.84
C GLN A 39 -24.70 3.36 -1.77
N SER A 40 -25.18 4.60 -1.60
CA SER A 40 -26.32 5.16 -2.33
C SER A 40 -26.19 5.07 -3.87
N ALA A 41 -24.99 5.30 -4.40
CA ALA A 41 -24.73 5.21 -5.84
C ALA A 41 -24.90 3.77 -6.36
N THR A 42 -24.32 2.79 -5.69
CA THR A 42 -24.43 1.37 -6.05
C THR A 42 -25.87 0.87 -5.91
N VAL A 43 -26.56 1.25 -4.84
CA VAL A 43 -27.98 0.93 -4.63
C VAL A 43 -28.84 1.50 -5.76
N ARG A 44 -28.61 2.74 -6.19
CA ARG A 44 -29.34 3.38 -7.30
C ARG A 44 -29.13 2.63 -8.62
N ILE A 45 -27.89 2.20 -8.93
CA ILE A 45 -27.60 1.44 -10.15
C ILE A 45 -28.32 0.09 -10.13
N LEU A 46 -28.29 -0.61 -8.98
CA LEU A 46 -29.00 -1.87 -8.79
C LEU A 46 -30.52 -1.67 -8.93
N SER A 47 -31.09 -0.65 -8.29
CA SER A 47 -32.53 -0.34 -8.41
C SER A 47 -32.94 -0.18 -9.85
N ASN A 48 -32.23 0.64 -10.61
CA ASN A 48 -32.52 0.85 -12.04
C ASN A 48 -32.43 -0.46 -12.84
N ALA A 49 -31.48 -1.34 -12.54
CA ALA A 49 -31.32 -2.63 -13.22
C ALA A 49 -32.52 -3.56 -12.95
N PHE A 50 -33.02 -3.59 -11.72
CA PHE A 50 -34.21 -4.37 -11.36
C PHE A 50 -35.48 -3.78 -11.94
N ASP A 51 -35.68 -2.47 -11.90
CA ASP A 51 -36.88 -1.78 -12.41
C ASP A 51 -36.98 -1.93 -13.95
N LEU A 52 -35.85 -1.93 -14.65
CA LEU A 52 -35.78 -2.15 -16.10
C LEU A 52 -35.79 -3.63 -16.50
N ASN A 53 -35.85 -4.55 -15.52
CA ASN A 53 -35.72 -6.00 -15.72
C ASN A 53 -34.45 -6.41 -16.50
N ARG A 54 -33.36 -5.62 -16.33
CA ARG A 54 -32.03 -5.88 -16.93
C ARG A 54 -31.08 -6.47 -15.90
N ILE A 55 -31.46 -7.66 -15.45
CA ILE A 55 -30.73 -8.35 -14.38
C ILE A 55 -29.61 -9.19 -14.99
N ALA A 56 -28.35 -8.86 -14.64
CA ALA A 56 -27.18 -9.60 -15.09
C ALA A 56 -27.22 -11.07 -14.64
N HIS A 57 -26.54 -11.94 -15.38
CA HIS A 57 -26.32 -13.32 -14.96
C HIS A 57 -25.19 -13.45 -13.91
N ALA A 58 -24.21 -12.51 -13.93
CA ALA A 58 -23.13 -12.45 -12.98
C ALA A 58 -22.91 -11.03 -12.45
N PHE A 59 -22.87 -10.90 -11.13
CA PHE A 59 -22.59 -9.67 -10.39
C PHE A 59 -21.21 -9.77 -9.78
N LEU A 60 -20.47 -8.67 -9.74
CA LEU A 60 -19.20 -8.58 -9.04
C LEU A 60 -19.19 -7.39 -8.09
N PHE A 61 -19.24 -7.64 -6.80
CA PHE A 61 -19.09 -6.62 -5.77
C PHE A 61 -17.63 -6.47 -5.36
N THR A 62 -17.08 -5.27 -5.51
CA THR A 62 -15.70 -4.95 -5.15
C THR A 62 -15.64 -3.90 -4.06
N GLY A 63 -14.56 -3.86 -3.31
CA GLY A 63 -14.35 -2.87 -2.23
C GLY A 63 -13.58 -3.45 -1.07
N VAL A 64 -13.11 -2.59 -0.16
CA VAL A 64 -12.34 -3.02 1.01
C VAL A 64 -13.13 -3.96 1.92
N ARG A 65 -12.45 -4.62 2.85
CA ARG A 65 -13.08 -5.51 3.82
C ARG A 65 -14.10 -4.72 4.67
N GLY A 66 -15.21 -5.36 5.02
CA GLY A 66 -16.19 -4.80 5.97
C GLY A 66 -17.12 -3.70 5.47
N VAL A 67 -17.05 -3.28 4.18
CA VAL A 67 -17.95 -2.25 3.59
C VAL A 67 -19.34 -2.76 3.19
N GLY A 68 -19.61 -4.06 3.32
CA GLY A 68 -20.92 -4.63 3.05
C GLY A 68 -21.05 -5.41 1.74
N LYS A 69 -19.97 -5.87 1.10
CA LYS A 69 -20.00 -6.67 -0.14
C LYS A 69 -20.91 -7.90 -0.05
N THR A 70 -20.62 -8.80 0.89
CA THR A 70 -21.39 -10.02 1.14
C THR A 70 -22.83 -9.71 1.58
N THR A 71 -23.00 -8.61 2.33
CA THR A 71 -24.33 -8.13 2.72
C THR A 71 -25.14 -7.70 1.51
N ALA A 72 -24.55 -6.91 0.59
CA ALA A 72 -25.20 -6.51 -0.67
C ALA A 72 -25.55 -7.73 -1.53
N ALA A 73 -24.63 -8.69 -1.64
CA ALA A 73 -24.83 -9.96 -2.35
C ALA A 73 -26.04 -10.72 -1.80
N ARG A 74 -26.16 -10.86 -0.48
CA ARG A 74 -27.30 -11.54 0.17
C ARG A 74 -28.61 -10.80 -0.01
N ILE A 75 -28.61 -9.45 -0.01
CA ILE A 75 -29.83 -8.65 -0.25
C ILE A 75 -30.27 -8.82 -1.71
N VAL A 76 -29.33 -8.79 -2.69
CA VAL A 76 -29.63 -9.08 -4.12
C VAL A 76 -30.22 -10.48 -4.26
N ALA A 77 -29.60 -11.50 -3.69
CA ALA A 77 -30.07 -12.88 -3.75
C ALA A 77 -31.49 -13.02 -3.17
N LYS A 78 -31.74 -12.38 -2.02
CA LYS A 78 -33.08 -12.34 -1.41
C LYS A 78 -34.10 -11.62 -2.29
N GLY A 79 -33.70 -10.55 -2.97
CA GLY A 79 -34.57 -9.80 -3.88
C GLY A 79 -34.91 -10.59 -5.15
N LEU A 80 -33.96 -11.33 -5.72
CA LEU A 80 -34.15 -12.20 -6.88
C LEU A 80 -35.18 -13.32 -6.60
N ASN A 81 -35.16 -13.89 -5.39
CA ASN A 81 -36.01 -15.01 -5.00
C ASN A 81 -37.20 -14.63 -4.11
N CYS A 82 -37.51 -13.34 -3.91
CA CYS A 82 -38.65 -12.90 -3.12
C CYS A 82 -39.98 -13.31 -3.75
N LEU A 83 -40.77 -14.15 -3.10
CA LEU A 83 -42.02 -14.72 -3.65
C LEU A 83 -43.22 -13.79 -3.58
N LYS A 84 -43.16 -12.67 -2.83
CA LYS A 84 -44.29 -11.74 -2.71
C LYS A 84 -44.59 -11.03 -4.00
N ASN A 85 -43.60 -10.72 -4.82
CA ASN A 85 -43.74 -10.06 -6.11
C ASN A 85 -43.61 -11.09 -7.24
N ASN A 86 -44.31 -10.88 -8.36
CA ASN A 86 -44.22 -11.76 -9.52
C ASN A 86 -42.88 -11.64 -10.27
N HIS A 87 -42.13 -10.56 -10.02
CA HIS A 87 -40.82 -10.26 -10.63
C HIS A 87 -39.76 -10.07 -9.54
N PRO A 88 -38.48 -10.24 -9.90
CA PRO A 88 -37.37 -9.87 -9.02
C PRO A 88 -37.49 -8.43 -8.54
N THR A 89 -37.15 -8.17 -7.30
CA THR A 89 -37.29 -6.85 -6.67
C THR A 89 -36.04 -6.43 -5.91
N ILE A 90 -35.73 -5.15 -5.95
CA ILE A 90 -34.65 -4.58 -5.12
C ILE A 90 -35.05 -4.48 -3.65
N ALA A 91 -36.35 -4.45 -3.35
CA ALA A 91 -36.91 -4.36 -2.00
C ALA A 91 -37.58 -5.68 -1.59
N PRO A 92 -36.84 -6.70 -1.13
CA PRO A 92 -37.40 -7.97 -0.67
C PRO A 92 -38.31 -7.76 0.53
N CYS A 93 -39.46 -8.46 0.56
CA CYS A 93 -40.49 -8.24 1.57
C CYS A 93 -40.07 -8.63 3.01
N GLY A 94 -39.06 -9.49 3.16
CA GLY A 94 -38.53 -9.94 4.46
C GLY A 94 -39.43 -10.90 5.25
N VAL A 95 -40.66 -11.20 4.79
CA VAL A 95 -41.67 -11.99 5.51
C VAL A 95 -42.12 -13.24 4.78
N CYS A 96 -41.92 -13.40 3.48
CA CYS A 96 -42.23 -14.62 2.76
C CYS A 96 -41.27 -15.75 3.13
N GLU A 97 -41.64 -16.98 2.91
CA GLU A 97 -40.86 -18.18 3.23
C GLU A 97 -39.44 -18.12 2.63
N SER A 98 -39.30 -17.77 1.37
CA SER A 98 -38.00 -17.59 0.70
C SER A 98 -37.15 -16.49 1.36
N CYS A 99 -37.73 -15.32 1.71
CA CYS A 99 -37.01 -14.26 2.38
C CYS A 99 -36.56 -14.65 3.78
N LEU A 100 -37.36 -15.37 4.52
CA LEU A 100 -37.00 -15.88 5.87
C LEU A 100 -35.96 -16.97 5.81
N ALA A 101 -36.06 -17.90 4.85
CA ALA A 101 -35.05 -18.92 4.61
C ALA A 101 -33.70 -18.31 4.25
N ALA A 102 -33.68 -17.32 3.33
CA ALA A 102 -32.48 -16.60 2.94
C ALA A 102 -31.85 -15.78 4.09
N GLN A 103 -32.68 -15.20 4.97
CA GLN A 103 -32.19 -14.45 6.13
C GLN A 103 -31.52 -15.35 7.18
N ASN A 104 -31.96 -16.60 7.27
CA ASN A 104 -31.46 -17.59 8.22
C ASN A 104 -30.39 -18.51 7.62
N ASP A 105 -29.84 -18.20 6.44
CA ASP A 105 -28.83 -18.98 5.72
C ASP A 105 -29.29 -20.45 5.46
N ARG A 106 -30.62 -20.65 5.20
CA ARG A 106 -31.25 -21.97 5.00
C ARG A 106 -32.00 -22.12 3.66
N HIS A 107 -31.78 -21.17 2.73
CA HIS A 107 -32.46 -21.22 1.43
C HIS A 107 -31.79 -22.24 0.51
N VAL A 108 -32.49 -23.26 0.03
CA VAL A 108 -31.95 -24.37 -0.77
C VAL A 108 -31.34 -23.89 -2.09
N ASP A 109 -31.92 -22.84 -2.72
CA ASP A 109 -31.49 -22.32 -3.99
C ASP A 109 -30.51 -21.13 -3.88
N ILE A 110 -30.07 -20.76 -2.67
CA ILE A 110 -29.03 -19.74 -2.45
C ILE A 110 -27.86 -20.44 -1.78
N ILE A 111 -26.82 -20.65 -2.56
CA ILE A 111 -25.60 -21.34 -2.13
C ILE A 111 -24.53 -20.29 -1.92
N GLU A 112 -24.05 -20.15 -0.69
CA GLU A 112 -22.98 -19.23 -0.34
C GLU A 112 -21.71 -20.03 -0.01
N ILE A 113 -20.61 -19.68 -0.67
CA ILE A 113 -19.31 -20.33 -0.56
C ILE A 113 -18.26 -19.25 -0.28
N ASP A 114 -17.42 -19.50 0.72
CA ASP A 114 -16.22 -18.70 0.96
C ASP A 114 -15.05 -19.35 0.20
N ALA A 115 -14.54 -18.62 -0.80
CA ALA A 115 -13.43 -19.11 -1.61
C ALA A 115 -12.11 -19.27 -0.83
N ALA A 116 -11.99 -18.67 0.38
CA ALA A 116 -10.83 -18.89 1.24
C ALA A 116 -10.79 -20.32 1.82
N SER A 117 -11.95 -20.94 2.05
CA SER A 117 -12.08 -22.33 2.53
C SER A 117 -12.28 -23.35 1.41
N HIS A 118 -12.71 -22.94 0.23
CA HIS A 118 -13.01 -23.78 -0.92
C HIS A 118 -12.26 -23.29 -2.17
N THR A 119 -10.93 -23.46 -2.16
CA THR A 119 -10.04 -23.00 -3.26
C THR A 119 -9.89 -24.01 -4.39
N GLY A 120 -10.39 -25.24 -4.20
CA GLY A 120 -10.16 -26.39 -5.05
C GLY A 120 -10.85 -26.32 -6.40
N VAL A 121 -10.27 -27.00 -7.39
CA VAL A 121 -10.86 -27.15 -8.73
C VAL A 121 -12.08 -28.06 -8.67
N ASP A 122 -12.04 -29.06 -7.81
CA ASP A 122 -13.09 -30.05 -7.68
C ASP A 122 -14.35 -29.45 -7.02
N ASP A 123 -14.19 -28.57 -6.03
CA ASP A 123 -15.29 -27.80 -5.45
C ASP A 123 -16.02 -26.98 -6.51
N MET A 124 -15.25 -26.31 -7.41
CA MET A 124 -15.82 -25.50 -8.48
C MET A 124 -16.44 -26.35 -9.60
N ARG A 125 -15.95 -27.55 -9.84
CA ARG A 125 -16.57 -28.50 -10.78
C ARG A 125 -17.91 -28.98 -10.25
N GLU A 126 -17.98 -29.40 -8.98
CA GLU A 126 -19.23 -29.79 -8.33
C GLU A 126 -20.26 -28.65 -8.37
N LEU A 127 -19.83 -27.42 -8.10
CA LEU A 127 -20.67 -26.25 -8.21
C LEU A 127 -21.20 -26.07 -9.64
N THR A 128 -20.33 -26.14 -10.67
CA THR A 128 -20.72 -25.95 -12.07
C THR A 128 -21.63 -27.07 -12.60
N GLU A 129 -21.50 -28.29 -12.11
CA GLU A 129 -22.43 -29.37 -12.38
C GLU A 129 -23.80 -29.08 -11.75
N GLY A 130 -23.80 -28.56 -10.51
CA GLY A 130 -24.99 -28.13 -9.79
C GLY A 130 -25.80 -27.04 -10.51
N VAL A 131 -25.15 -26.17 -11.29
CA VAL A 131 -25.79 -25.07 -12.03
C VAL A 131 -26.81 -25.55 -13.06
N ARG A 132 -26.65 -26.75 -13.59
CA ARG A 132 -27.57 -27.33 -14.61
C ARG A 132 -28.96 -27.64 -14.04
N TYR A 133 -29.06 -27.82 -12.74
CA TYR A 133 -30.34 -28.16 -12.11
C TYR A 133 -31.18 -26.89 -11.90
N LYS A 134 -32.47 -26.97 -12.20
CA LYS A 134 -33.42 -25.89 -11.94
C LYS A 134 -33.58 -25.63 -10.44
N PRO A 135 -33.94 -24.42 -10.03
CA PRO A 135 -34.21 -24.10 -8.63
C PRO A 135 -35.41 -24.95 -8.11
N SER A 136 -35.37 -25.29 -6.83
CA SER A 136 -36.39 -26.12 -6.20
C SER A 136 -37.57 -25.28 -5.65
N VAL A 137 -37.30 -24.11 -5.08
CA VAL A 137 -38.28 -23.24 -4.42
C VAL A 137 -38.26 -21.83 -5.00
N GLY A 138 -37.06 -21.30 -5.27
CA GLY A 138 -36.85 -19.94 -5.78
C GLY A 138 -37.11 -19.81 -7.28
N ARG A 139 -37.01 -18.57 -7.80
CA ARG A 139 -36.98 -18.29 -9.24
C ARG A 139 -35.62 -18.60 -9.85
N PHE A 140 -34.57 -18.35 -9.10
CA PHE A 140 -33.19 -18.51 -9.55
C PHE A 140 -32.40 -19.38 -8.58
N ARG A 141 -31.48 -20.14 -9.13
CA ARG A 141 -30.44 -20.79 -8.39
C ARG A 141 -29.25 -19.83 -8.31
N ILE A 142 -28.89 -19.38 -7.12
CA ILE A 142 -27.97 -18.29 -6.89
C ILE A 142 -26.74 -18.80 -6.18
N TYR A 143 -25.59 -18.46 -6.72
CA TYR A 143 -24.28 -18.81 -6.18
C TYR A 143 -23.58 -17.54 -5.72
N ILE A 144 -23.40 -17.38 -4.41
CA ILE A 144 -22.63 -16.29 -3.81
C ILE A 144 -21.25 -16.85 -3.51
N ILE A 145 -20.21 -16.28 -4.14
CA ILE A 145 -18.82 -16.69 -3.91
C ILE A 145 -18.10 -15.49 -3.29
N ASP A 146 -17.84 -15.60 -1.98
CA ASP A 146 -17.13 -14.55 -1.23
C ASP A 146 -15.62 -14.74 -1.38
N GLU A 147 -14.89 -13.64 -1.34
CA GLU A 147 -13.44 -13.51 -1.55
C GLU A 147 -12.95 -14.33 -2.77
N VAL A 148 -13.69 -14.19 -3.89
CA VAL A 148 -13.49 -14.97 -5.11
C VAL A 148 -12.06 -14.92 -5.66
N HIS A 149 -11.26 -13.91 -5.30
CA HIS A 149 -9.85 -13.79 -5.68
C HIS A 149 -8.95 -14.86 -5.05
N MET A 150 -9.45 -15.63 -4.08
CA MET A 150 -8.76 -16.76 -3.46
C MET A 150 -8.86 -18.04 -4.30
N LEU A 151 -9.71 -18.08 -5.33
CA LEU A 151 -9.82 -19.21 -6.23
C LEU A 151 -8.53 -19.39 -7.05
N SER A 152 -8.14 -20.64 -7.27
CA SER A 152 -7.05 -20.98 -8.19
C SER A 152 -7.41 -20.61 -9.65
N ASN A 153 -6.40 -20.39 -10.50
CA ASN A 153 -6.61 -20.17 -11.92
C ASN A 153 -7.38 -21.30 -12.61
N GLN A 154 -7.19 -22.53 -12.15
CA GLN A 154 -7.89 -23.70 -12.67
C GLN A 154 -9.37 -23.70 -12.25
N ALA A 155 -9.68 -23.24 -11.02
CA ALA A 155 -11.04 -23.07 -10.53
C ALA A 155 -11.78 -21.96 -11.32
N PHE A 156 -11.13 -20.84 -11.62
CA PHE A 156 -11.68 -19.82 -12.50
C PHE A 156 -11.98 -20.38 -13.91
N ASN A 157 -11.08 -21.16 -14.49
CA ASN A 157 -11.29 -21.77 -15.81
C ASN A 157 -12.49 -22.71 -15.83
N ALA A 158 -12.76 -23.45 -14.74
CA ALA A 158 -13.96 -24.29 -14.64
C ALA A 158 -15.26 -23.48 -14.67
N LEU A 159 -15.25 -22.26 -14.13
CA LEU A 159 -16.42 -21.34 -14.14
C LEU A 159 -16.64 -20.67 -15.50
N LEU A 160 -15.60 -20.48 -16.33
CA LEU A 160 -15.69 -19.70 -17.57
C LEU A 160 -16.79 -20.16 -18.51
N LYS A 161 -16.89 -21.50 -18.76
CA LYS A 161 -17.93 -22.05 -19.65
C LYS A 161 -19.34 -21.69 -19.19
N THR A 162 -19.58 -21.76 -17.89
CA THR A 162 -20.89 -21.45 -17.29
C THR A 162 -21.16 -19.93 -17.28
N LEU A 163 -20.15 -19.09 -17.21
CA LEU A 163 -20.27 -17.64 -17.29
C LEU A 163 -20.47 -17.15 -18.74
N GLU A 164 -19.99 -17.92 -19.75
CA GLU A 164 -20.21 -17.63 -21.17
C GLU A 164 -21.62 -18.00 -21.64
N GLU A 165 -22.09 -19.16 -21.23
CA GLU A 165 -23.41 -19.70 -21.57
C GLU A 165 -24.19 -20.06 -20.30
N PRO A 166 -24.58 -19.05 -19.50
CA PRO A 166 -25.28 -19.30 -18.24
C PRO A 166 -26.72 -19.78 -18.51
N PRO A 167 -27.21 -20.80 -17.80
CA PRO A 167 -28.63 -21.11 -17.81
C PRO A 167 -29.45 -19.93 -17.29
N ASP A 168 -30.63 -19.68 -17.88
CA ASP A 168 -31.49 -18.54 -17.52
C ASP A 168 -31.83 -18.47 -16.03
N HIS A 169 -31.94 -19.64 -15.39
CA HIS A 169 -32.28 -19.80 -13.99
C HIS A 169 -31.09 -19.66 -13.05
N ALA A 170 -29.87 -19.55 -13.55
CA ALA A 170 -28.66 -19.45 -12.71
C ALA A 170 -28.19 -18.00 -12.61
N LYS A 171 -27.79 -17.59 -11.39
CA LYS A 171 -27.21 -16.27 -11.11
C LYS A 171 -25.97 -16.43 -10.25
N PHE A 172 -24.92 -15.71 -10.62
CA PHE A 172 -23.66 -15.66 -9.87
C PHE A 172 -23.48 -14.31 -9.20
N ILE A 173 -22.99 -14.31 -7.97
CA ILE A 173 -22.68 -13.08 -7.22
C ILE A 173 -21.29 -13.26 -6.62
N PHE A 174 -20.32 -12.60 -7.17
CA PHE A 174 -18.93 -12.62 -6.71
C PHE A 174 -18.66 -11.43 -5.80
N CYS A 175 -17.94 -11.67 -4.71
CA CYS A 175 -17.44 -10.63 -3.82
C CYS A 175 -15.91 -10.71 -3.75
N THR A 176 -15.23 -9.56 -3.78
CA THR A 176 -13.75 -9.51 -3.68
C THR A 176 -13.26 -8.24 -3.02
N THR A 177 -12.16 -8.37 -2.31
CA THR A 177 -11.35 -7.23 -1.85
C THR A 177 -10.28 -6.85 -2.87
N GLU A 178 -9.86 -7.79 -3.74
CA GLU A 178 -8.74 -7.64 -4.66
C GLU A 178 -9.15 -7.93 -6.12
N ILE A 179 -9.71 -6.93 -6.79
CA ILE A 179 -10.14 -7.07 -8.20
C ILE A 179 -8.98 -7.44 -9.15
N ARG A 180 -7.74 -7.00 -8.84
CA ARG A 180 -6.57 -7.22 -9.68
C ARG A 180 -6.17 -8.70 -9.80
N LYS A 181 -6.57 -9.53 -8.84
CA LYS A 181 -6.30 -10.97 -8.85
C LYS A 181 -7.33 -11.77 -9.68
N ILE A 182 -8.44 -11.15 -10.11
CA ILE A 182 -9.46 -11.83 -10.91
C ILE A 182 -9.06 -11.77 -12.39
N PRO A 183 -9.11 -12.91 -13.12
CA PRO A 183 -8.82 -12.95 -14.54
C PRO A 183 -9.75 -12.01 -15.35
N ILE A 184 -9.20 -11.33 -16.36
CA ILE A 184 -9.94 -10.37 -17.18
C ILE A 184 -11.08 -11.04 -17.95
N THR A 185 -10.94 -12.33 -18.25
CA THR A 185 -11.95 -13.17 -18.89
C THR A 185 -13.22 -13.33 -18.05
N VAL A 186 -13.09 -13.37 -16.72
CA VAL A 186 -14.21 -13.38 -15.78
C VAL A 186 -14.77 -11.97 -15.61
N LEU A 187 -13.90 -10.97 -15.45
CA LEU A 187 -14.32 -9.57 -15.29
C LEU A 187 -15.18 -9.07 -16.44
N SER A 188 -14.86 -9.42 -17.68
CA SER A 188 -15.61 -9.00 -18.88
C SER A 188 -17.04 -9.55 -18.96
N ARG A 189 -17.35 -10.60 -18.18
CA ARG A 189 -18.66 -11.28 -18.14
C ARG A 189 -19.49 -10.93 -16.92
N CYS A 190 -18.92 -10.12 -16.01
CA CYS A 190 -19.59 -9.70 -14.78
C CYS A 190 -20.00 -8.24 -14.84
N GLN A 191 -21.18 -7.93 -14.32
CA GLN A 191 -21.56 -6.55 -14.02
C GLN A 191 -20.91 -6.12 -12.71
N LYS A 192 -20.04 -5.12 -12.78
CA LYS A 192 -19.24 -4.65 -11.66
C LYS A 192 -19.97 -3.60 -10.84
N TYR A 193 -19.87 -3.72 -9.50
CA TYR A 193 -20.41 -2.80 -8.52
C TYR A 193 -19.33 -2.48 -7.48
N ASP A 194 -18.84 -1.24 -7.49
CA ASP A 194 -17.80 -0.80 -6.56
C ASP A 194 -18.43 -0.23 -5.28
N LEU A 195 -18.13 -0.84 -4.15
CA LEU A 195 -18.52 -0.34 -2.84
C LEU A 195 -17.40 0.53 -2.27
N ARG A 196 -17.73 1.78 -1.94
CA ARG A 196 -16.78 2.74 -1.38
C ARG A 196 -16.54 2.52 0.11
N ARG A 197 -15.43 2.98 0.61
CA ARG A 197 -15.23 3.17 2.05
C ARG A 197 -16.31 4.10 2.58
N VAL A 198 -16.86 3.78 3.74
CA VAL A 198 -17.86 4.62 4.39
C VAL A 198 -17.14 5.79 5.07
N SER A 199 -17.66 7.00 4.93
CA SER A 199 -17.06 8.18 5.56
C SER A 199 -17.14 8.10 7.08
N THR A 200 -16.17 8.70 7.76
CA THR A 200 -16.14 8.75 9.23
C THR A 200 -17.44 9.31 9.80
N SER A 201 -18.00 10.36 9.18
CA SER A 201 -19.27 10.96 9.61
C SER A 201 -20.46 10.02 9.47
N GLU A 202 -20.53 9.21 8.41
CA GLU A 202 -21.58 8.21 8.22
C GLU A 202 -21.46 7.09 9.27
N ILE A 203 -20.22 6.65 9.60
CA ILE A 203 -19.95 5.65 10.64
C ILE A 203 -20.34 6.19 12.02
N ILE A 204 -19.96 7.42 12.38
CA ILE A 204 -20.33 8.04 13.66
C ILE A 204 -21.84 8.05 13.82
N ASN A 205 -22.58 8.49 12.80
CA ASN A 205 -24.05 8.53 12.85
C ASN A 205 -24.64 7.13 13.03
N HIS A 206 -24.05 6.12 12.40
CA HIS A 206 -24.47 4.74 12.55
C HIS A 206 -24.20 4.20 13.96
N LEU A 207 -23.00 4.40 14.50
CA LEU A 207 -22.64 4.00 15.85
C LEU A 207 -23.53 4.68 16.89
N LYS A 208 -23.82 5.99 16.75
CA LYS A 208 -24.78 6.73 17.62
C LYS A 208 -26.14 6.07 17.63
N MET A 209 -26.66 5.68 16.48
CA MET A 209 -27.95 5.00 16.38
C MET A 209 -27.92 3.64 17.11
N ILE A 210 -26.85 2.88 16.97
CA ILE A 210 -26.71 1.58 17.62
C ILE A 210 -26.56 1.72 19.12
N CYS A 211 -25.73 2.65 19.62
CA CYS A 211 -25.60 2.92 21.05
C CYS A 211 -26.95 3.27 21.68
N LYS A 212 -27.76 4.11 20.99
CA LYS A 212 -29.12 4.42 21.44
C LYS A 212 -30.01 3.16 21.53
N ASN A 213 -29.90 2.24 20.55
CA ASN A 213 -30.69 1.00 20.54
C ASN A 213 -30.24 0.01 21.64
N GLU A 214 -28.94 -0.06 21.90
CA GLU A 214 -28.35 -0.90 22.94
C GLU A 214 -28.41 -0.24 24.34
N LYS A 215 -28.88 1.01 24.45
CA LYS A 215 -28.94 1.80 25.68
C LYS A 215 -27.57 2.01 26.35
N VAL A 216 -26.57 2.25 25.54
CA VAL A 216 -25.20 2.55 25.96
C VAL A 216 -24.93 4.04 25.77
N GLU A 217 -24.38 4.68 26.79
CA GLU A 217 -23.92 6.05 26.72
C GLU A 217 -22.46 6.06 26.24
N ILE A 218 -22.14 6.94 25.30
CA ILE A 218 -20.82 7.07 24.72
C ILE A 218 -20.56 8.53 24.38
N ASP A 219 -19.38 9.04 24.69
CA ASP A 219 -19.01 10.38 24.35
C ASP A 219 -18.68 10.55 22.86
N THR A 220 -18.63 11.81 22.42
CA THR A 220 -18.42 12.14 21.00
C THR A 220 -16.98 11.85 20.58
N GLU A 221 -16.00 11.96 21.48
CA GLU A 221 -14.60 11.68 21.18
C GLU A 221 -14.35 10.19 21.01
N SER A 222 -14.90 9.37 21.90
CA SER A 222 -14.89 7.89 21.78
C SER A 222 -15.48 7.41 20.46
N LEU A 223 -16.61 7.99 20.02
CA LEU A 223 -17.21 7.70 18.72
C LEU A 223 -16.29 8.07 17.55
N ASN A 224 -15.63 9.21 17.63
CA ASN A 224 -14.68 9.66 16.63
C ASN A 224 -13.46 8.71 16.55
N LEU A 225 -12.95 8.26 17.69
CA LEU A 225 -11.85 7.30 17.74
C LEU A 225 -12.22 5.96 17.11
N LEU A 226 -13.36 5.37 17.53
CA LEU A 226 -13.85 4.10 16.96
C LEU A 226 -14.08 4.20 15.45
N ALA A 227 -14.67 5.31 14.98
CA ALA A 227 -14.94 5.52 13.57
C ALA A 227 -13.67 5.70 12.74
N ARG A 228 -12.64 6.36 13.26
CA ARG A 228 -11.33 6.51 12.60
C ARG A 228 -10.59 5.18 12.55
N SER A 229 -10.51 4.48 13.67
CA SER A 229 -9.81 3.19 13.77
C SER A 229 -10.45 2.10 12.90
N SER A 230 -11.70 2.25 12.49
CA SER A 230 -12.38 1.32 11.57
C SER A 230 -12.04 1.51 10.09
N GLU A 231 -11.29 2.56 9.72
CA GLU A 231 -10.84 2.87 8.35
C GLU A 231 -11.93 2.81 7.26
N GLY A 232 -13.17 3.13 7.60
CA GLY A 232 -14.31 3.08 6.68
C GLY A 232 -14.98 1.72 6.55
N SER A 233 -14.61 0.75 7.40
CA SER A 233 -15.25 -0.57 7.54
C SER A 233 -16.36 -0.52 8.57
N VAL A 234 -17.60 -0.75 8.14
CA VAL A 234 -18.75 -0.82 9.06
C VAL A 234 -18.67 -2.05 9.97
N ARG A 235 -18.15 -3.18 9.45
CA ARG A 235 -18.00 -4.40 10.25
C ARG A 235 -17.02 -4.21 11.40
N ASP A 236 -15.86 -3.60 11.10
CA ASP A 236 -14.81 -3.41 12.10
C ASP A 236 -15.23 -2.35 13.12
N SER A 237 -15.95 -1.27 12.70
CA SER A 237 -16.50 -0.27 13.61
C SER A 237 -17.48 -0.88 14.61
N LEU A 238 -18.32 -1.83 14.18
CA LEU A 238 -19.25 -2.54 15.06
C LEU A 238 -18.54 -3.52 15.98
N SER A 239 -17.47 -4.17 15.53
CA SER A 239 -16.66 -5.07 16.35
C SER A 239 -15.92 -4.29 17.44
N LEU A 240 -15.36 -3.12 17.09
CA LEU A 240 -14.70 -2.22 18.05
C LEU A 240 -15.71 -1.69 19.09
N LEU A 241 -16.93 -1.29 18.64
CA LEU A 241 -17.98 -0.86 19.57
C LEU A 241 -18.37 -1.99 20.53
N ASP A 242 -18.48 -3.20 20.04
CA ASP A 242 -18.82 -4.38 20.84
C ASP A 242 -17.77 -4.67 21.92
N GLN A 243 -16.49 -4.53 21.58
CA GLN A 243 -15.37 -4.60 22.52
C GLN A 243 -15.45 -3.47 23.57
N ALA A 244 -15.70 -2.23 23.14
CA ALA A 244 -15.83 -1.09 24.04
C ALA A 244 -16.97 -1.27 25.05
N ILE A 245 -18.13 -1.76 24.60
CA ILE A 245 -19.26 -2.11 25.47
C ILE A 245 -18.88 -3.20 26.49
N SER A 246 -18.10 -4.19 26.06
CA SER A 246 -17.67 -5.29 26.92
C SER A 246 -16.74 -4.84 28.05
N ILE A 247 -15.94 -3.79 27.83
CA ILE A 247 -15.01 -3.20 28.82
C ILE A 247 -15.77 -2.30 29.80
N SER A 248 -16.55 -1.34 29.28
CA SER A 248 -17.11 -0.22 30.05
C SER A 248 -18.56 -0.47 30.54
N LYS A 249 -19.15 -1.62 30.20
CA LYS A 249 -20.53 -2.03 30.52
C LYS A 249 -21.62 -1.11 29.97
N SER A 250 -21.77 0.14 30.46
CA SER A 250 -22.88 1.04 30.08
C SER A 250 -22.47 2.47 29.77
N ASP A 251 -21.30 2.90 30.22
CA ASP A 251 -20.78 4.26 30.02
C ASP A 251 -19.37 4.19 29.45
N ILE A 252 -19.26 4.44 28.13
CA ILE A 252 -17.99 4.29 27.39
C ILE A 252 -17.29 5.65 27.40
N LYS A 253 -16.15 5.73 28.09
CA LYS A 253 -15.31 6.90 28.19
C LYS A 253 -14.16 6.85 27.19
N ASP A 254 -13.65 8.01 26.84
CA ASP A 254 -12.54 8.19 25.93
C ASP A 254 -11.26 7.43 26.39
N GLU A 255 -11.01 7.41 27.71
CA GLU A 255 -9.87 6.67 28.30
C GLU A 255 -9.97 5.15 28.08
N ASP A 256 -11.18 4.58 28.21
CA ASP A 256 -11.42 3.16 28.00
C ASP A 256 -11.19 2.76 26.53
N VAL A 257 -11.67 3.60 25.60
CA VAL A 257 -11.50 3.39 24.16
C VAL A 257 -10.03 3.53 23.75
N LYS A 258 -9.32 4.54 24.29
CA LYS A 258 -7.87 4.70 24.05
C LYS A 258 -7.08 3.51 24.54
N SER A 259 -7.37 3.03 25.75
CA SER A 259 -6.74 1.84 26.33
C SER A 259 -7.02 0.59 25.49
N MET A 260 -8.28 0.39 25.08
CA MET A 260 -8.70 -0.73 24.25
C MET A 260 -8.01 -0.75 22.89
N LEU A 261 -7.84 0.41 22.28
CA LEU A 261 -7.19 0.57 20.97
C LEU A 261 -5.64 0.57 21.07
N GLY A 262 -5.08 0.49 22.28
CA GLY A 262 -3.64 0.65 22.52
C GLY A 262 -3.12 2.05 22.14
N LEU A 263 -4.03 3.04 22.05
CA LEU A 263 -3.67 4.43 21.80
C LEU A 263 -3.17 5.02 23.12
N SER A 264 -1.85 5.05 23.29
CA SER A 264 -1.24 5.74 24.41
C SER A 264 -1.58 7.23 24.36
N ASP A 265 -1.40 7.89 25.49
CA ASP A 265 -1.60 9.34 25.62
C ASP A 265 -0.91 10.05 24.45
N LYS A 266 -1.70 10.70 23.59
CA LYS A 266 -1.20 11.42 22.41
C LYS A 266 -0.12 12.43 22.74
N SER A 267 -0.14 12.96 23.97
CA SER A 267 0.92 13.83 24.48
C SER A 267 2.28 13.13 24.46
N LYS A 268 2.36 11.88 24.95
CA LYS A 268 3.60 11.12 25.01
C LYS A 268 4.15 10.76 23.63
N LEU A 269 3.25 10.51 22.66
CA LEU A 269 3.64 10.29 21.27
C LEU A 269 4.24 11.54 20.62
N TRP A 270 3.67 12.72 20.90
CA TRP A 270 4.25 13.99 20.46
C TRP A 270 5.60 14.26 21.13
N ASP A 271 5.76 13.94 22.42
CA ASP A 271 7.03 14.09 23.14
C ASP A 271 8.10 13.12 22.62
N LEU A 272 7.68 11.90 22.20
CA LEU A 272 8.56 10.97 21.50
C LEU A 272 8.98 11.55 20.13
N PHE A 273 8.02 12.08 19.34
CA PHE A 273 8.31 12.70 18.04
C PHE A 273 9.28 13.88 18.16
N ASP A 274 9.06 14.78 19.13
CA ASP A 274 9.95 15.91 19.35
C ASP A 274 11.36 15.44 19.73
N SER A 275 11.49 14.44 20.61
CA SER A 275 12.80 13.87 20.97
C SER A 275 13.52 13.19 19.79
N LEU A 276 12.76 12.56 18.87
CA LEU A 276 13.29 12.01 17.62
C LEU A 276 13.86 13.10 16.71
N MET A 277 13.13 14.21 16.57
CA MET A 277 13.54 15.32 15.70
C MET A 277 14.64 16.19 16.31
N GLU A 278 14.73 16.27 17.66
CA GLU A 278 15.84 16.87 18.39
C GLU A 278 17.11 16.03 18.31
N GLY A 279 16.97 14.72 18.01
CA GLY A 279 18.10 13.81 17.90
C GLY A 279 18.72 13.42 19.23
N GLU A 280 17.92 13.27 20.29
CA GLU A 280 18.35 12.89 21.63
C GLU A 280 18.06 11.40 21.95
N PRO A 281 18.99 10.46 21.72
CA PRO A 281 18.74 9.03 21.84
C PRO A 281 18.25 8.59 23.23
N LEU A 282 18.78 9.19 24.29
CA LEU A 282 18.38 8.87 25.66
C LEU A 282 16.91 9.20 25.93
N LYS A 283 16.45 10.37 25.50
CA LYS A 283 15.03 10.76 25.65
C LYS A 283 14.13 9.85 24.80
N VAL A 284 14.56 9.50 23.59
CA VAL A 284 13.81 8.61 22.70
C VAL A 284 13.59 7.25 23.35
N ILE A 285 14.63 6.62 23.89
CA ILE A 285 14.52 5.32 24.56
C ILE A 285 13.59 5.42 25.77
N ASN A 286 13.78 6.42 26.65
CA ASN A 286 12.95 6.59 27.84
C ASN A 286 11.47 6.84 27.51
N ASN A 287 11.20 7.69 26.52
CA ASN A 287 9.83 7.96 26.07
C ASN A 287 9.19 6.71 25.47
N PHE A 288 9.94 5.96 24.66
CA PHE A 288 9.48 4.71 24.08
C PHE A 288 9.19 3.65 25.16
N GLU A 289 10.11 3.46 26.13
CA GLU A 289 9.89 2.54 27.24
C GLU A 289 8.66 2.90 28.08
N THR A 290 8.43 4.20 28.31
CA THR A 290 7.23 4.68 29.01
C THR A 290 5.98 4.28 28.27
N LEU A 291 5.93 4.48 26.94
CA LEU A 291 4.80 4.08 26.10
C LEU A 291 4.54 2.56 26.13
N ILE A 292 5.58 1.76 26.07
CA ILE A 292 5.47 0.29 26.15
C ILE A 292 4.98 -0.16 27.53
N ASN A 293 5.48 0.44 28.61
CA ASN A 293 5.06 0.13 29.98
C ASN A 293 3.59 0.49 30.25
N ASP A 294 3.08 1.53 29.55
CA ASP A 294 1.66 1.92 29.58
C ASP A 294 0.78 0.98 28.72
N GLY A 295 1.36 -0.02 28.07
CA GLY A 295 0.62 -1.02 27.27
C GLY A 295 0.42 -0.68 25.80
N SER A 296 1.13 0.34 25.27
CA SER A 296 1.03 0.68 23.85
C SER A 296 1.68 -0.39 22.97
N ASP A 297 1.02 -0.72 21.85
CA ASP A 297 1.58 -1.62 20.83
C ASP A 297 2.69 -0.90 20.05
N PRO A 298 3.93 -1.46 19.98
CA PRO A 298 5.03 -0.89 19.22
C PRO A 298 4.69 -0.62 17.74
N PHE A 299 3.87 -1.46 17.11
CA PHE A 299 3.45 -1.28 15.73
C PHE A 299 2.57 -0.02 15.57
N LEU A 300 1.62 0.18 16.50
CA LEU A 300 0.76 1.37 16.52
C LEU A 300 1.56 2.64 16.80
N ILE A 301 2.61 2.58 17.62
CA ILE A 301 3.50 3.73 17.85
C ILE A 301 4.13 4.20 16.53
N ILE A 302 4.64 3.29 15.70
CA ILE A 302 5.21 3.63 14.38
C ILE A 302 4.15 4.24 13.47
N GLU A 303 2.93 3.69 13.45
CA GLU A 303 1.83 4.18 12.61
C GLU A 303 1.40 5.59 13.02
N GLU A 304 1.26 5.85 14.31
CA GLU A 304 0.94 7.19 14.82
C GLU A 304 2.08 8.20 14.56
N LEU A 305 3.34 7.81 14.69
CA LEU A 305 4.47 8.66 14.31
C LEU A 305 4.45 9.03 12.81
N MET A 306 4.06 8.10 11.93
CA MET A 306 3.86 8.41 10.51
C MET A 306 2.72 9.41 10.31
N HIS A 307 1.61 9.27 11.05
CA HIS A 307 0.53 10.26 11.02
C HIS A 307 0.98 11.64 11.49
N ILE A 308 1.79 11.72 12.55
CA ILE A 308 2.40 12.97 13.03
C ILE A 308 3.29 13.58 11.94
N CYS A 309 4.18 12.81 11.33
CA CYS A 309 5.02 13.28 10.22
C CYS A 309 4.20 13.86 9.06
N HIS A 310 3.12 13.17 8.66
CA HIS A 310 2.22 13.65 7.62
C HIS A 310 1.54 14.97 8.00
N ASN A 311 1.05 15.09 9.23
CA ASN A 311 0.37 16.29 9.73
C ASN A 311 1.32 17.48 9.81
N VAL A 312 2.53 17.28 10.32
CA VAL A 312 3.59 18.31 10.37
C VAL A 312 3.99 18.74 8.95
N THR A 313 4.15 17.78 8.02
CA THR A 313 4.46 18.11 6.61
C THR A 313 3.37 18.96 5.99
N ARG A 314 2.08 18.66 6.24
CA ARG A 314 0.95 19.47 5.76
C ARG A 314 0.98 20.89 6.35
N ALA A 315 1.27 21.02 7.65
CA ALA A 315 1.38 22.31 8.31
C ALA A 315 2.52 23.17 7.75
N ILE A 316 3.66 22.55 7.37
CA ILE A 316 4.78 23.25 6.72
C ILE A 316 4.41 23.65 5.28
N ALA A 317 3.80 22.73 4.51
CA ALA A 317 3.52 22.93 3.09
C ALA A 317 2.39 23.94 2.83
N VAL A 318 1.36 23.96 3.68
CA VAL A 318 0.16 24.82 3.54
C VAL A 318 -0.18 25.47 4.89
N PRO A 319 0.53 26.54 5.28
CA PRO A 319 0.34 27.19 6.58
C PRO A 319 -1.06 27.78 6.81
N THR A 320 -1.83 28.01 5.73
CA THR A 320 -3.19 28.57 5.78
C THR A 320 -4.28 27.53 5.91
N LEU A 321 -3.92 26.22 5.95
CA LEU A 321 -4.89 25.15 6.05
C LEU A 321 -5.50 25.10 7.44
N ASP A 322 -6.84 25.11 7.51
CA ASP A 322 -7.55 24.83 8.76
C ASP A 322 -7.45 23.34 9.09
N MET A 323 -6.50 22.99 9.94
CA MET A 323 -6.22 21.60 10.32
C MET A 323 -7.24 21.05 11.32
N THR A 324 -8.01 21.92 12.01
CA THR A 324 -9.00 21.51 13.01
C THR A 324 -10.17 20.71 12.43
N GLN A 325 -10.40 20.83 11.11
CA GLN A 325 -11.43 20.03 10.42
C GLN A 325 -11.08 18.52 10.32
N THR A 326 -9.80 18.18 10.43
CA THR A 326 -9.33 16.78 10.21
C THR A 326 -8.68 16.15 11.44
N MET A 327 -8.36 16.92 12.47
CA MET A 327 -7.70 16.47 13.70
C MET A 327 -8.18 17.27 14.91
N SER A 328 -7.82 16.84 16.13
CA SER A 328 -8.15 17.58 17.36
C SER A 328 -7.41 18.93 17.41
N GLU A 329 -7.95 19.89 18.15
CA GLU A 329 -7.33 21.22 18.34
C GLU A 329 -5.93 21.12 18.97
N TYR A 330 -5.72 20.16 19.88
CA TYR A 330 -4.43 19.87 20.49
C TYR A 330 -3.41 19.43 19.43
N GLU A 331 -3.76 18.45 18.59
CA GLU A 331 -2.87 17.93 17.53
C GLU A 331 -2.55 19.03 16.49
N ALA A 332 -3.55 19.82 16.11
CA ALA A 332 -3.35 20.93 15.18
C ALA A 332 -2.35 21.96 15.76
N THR A 333 -2.49 22.31 17.04
CA THR A 333 -1.59 23.26 17.71
C THR A 333 -0.17 22.71 17.79
N ARG A 334 0.00 21.43 18.17
CA ARG A 334 1.33 20.77 18.23
C ARG A 334 1.95 20.67 16.83
N ALA A 335 1.19 20.27 15.81
CA ALA A 335 1.68 20.18 14.43
C ALA A 335 2.17 21.55 13.91
N ILE A 336 1.42 22.64 14.17
CA ILE A 336 1.80 24.00 13.78
C ILE A 336 3.05 24.46 14.55
N SER A 337 3.18 24.12 15.84
CA SER A 337 4.37 24.49 16.63
C SER A 337 5.63 23.76 16.14
N SER A 338 5.54 22.46 15.88
CA SER A 338 6.66 21.68 15.34
C SER A 338 7.01 22.11 13.91
N ALA A 339 6.03 22.50 13.10
CA ALA A 339 6.22 23.01 11.73
C ALA A 339 7.09 24.28 11.66
N LYS A 340 7.13 25.10 12.72
CA LYS A 340 7.97 26.31 12.78
C LYS A 340 9.46 25.99 12.90
N ASN A 341 9.79 24.86 13.51
CA ASN A 341 11.17 24.49 13.85
C ASN A 341 11.75 23.43 12.90
N LEU A 342 10.90 22.78 12.12
CA LEU A 342 11.29 21.66 11.24
C LEU A 342 11.20 22.06 9.77
N ASN A 343 12.00 21.38 8.95
CA ASN A 343 11.95 21.50 7.49
C ASN A 343 11.37 20.23 6.84
N ILE A 344 10.82 20.37 5.62
CA ILE A 344 10.22 19.23 4.88
C ILE A 344 11.22 18.08 4.66
N PRO A 345 12.51 18.32 4.28
CA PRO A 345 13.47 17.24 4.09
C PRO A 345 13.68 16.36 5.34
N SER A 346 13.80 16.96 6.53
CA SER A 346 13.98 16.20 7.78
C SER A 346 12.77 15.35 8.13
N VAL A 347 11.55 15.92 8.03
CA VAL A 347 10.31 15.18 8.28
C VAL A 347 10.10 14.07 7.24
N SER A 348 10.44 14.33 5.97
CA SER A 348 10.35 13.32 4.90
C SER A 348 11.33 12.16 5.11
N LYS A 349 12.56 12.42 5.57
CA LYS A 349 13.52 11.37 5.94
C LYS A 349 12.97 10.50 7.08
N CYS A 350 12.45 11.14 8.13
CA CYS A 350 11.79 10.46 9.25
C CYS A 350 10.68 9.54 8.74
N TRP A 351 9.75 10.06 7.96
CA TRP A 351 8.64 9.30 7.39
C TRP A 351 9.10 8.11 6.55
N GLN A 352 10.12 8.28 5.69
CA GLN A 352 10.67 7.18 4.87
C GLN A 352 11.26 6.05 5.70
N ILE A 353 11.98 6.39 6.78
CA ILE A 353 12.56 5.38 7.69
C ILE A 353 11.46 4.64 8.42
N LEU A 354 10.41 5.34 8.89
CA LEU A 354 9.26 4.73 9.57
C LEU A 354 8.48 3.78 8.64
N VAL A 355 8.20 4.19 7.39
CA VAL A 355 7.51 3.34 6.38
C VAL A 355 8.31 2.07 6.10
N LYS A 356 9.64 2.19 5.90
CA LYS A 356 10.51 1.02 5.71
C LYS A 356 10.52 0.15 6.97
N GLY A 357 10.62 0.77 8.14
CA GLY A 357 10.61 0.11 9.44
C GLY A 357 9.32 -0.68 9.69
N GLN A 358 8.16 -0.16 9.30
CA GLN A 358 6.88 -0.87 9.41
C GLN A 358 6.91 -2.24 8.70
N THR A 359 7.55 -2.30 7.53
CA THR A 359 7.73 -3.57 6.80
C THR A 359 8.72 -4.50 7.50
N GLU A 360 9.78 -3.96 8.11
CA GLU A 360 10.79 -4.73 8.85
C GLU A 360 10.21 -5.38 10.12
N ILE A 361 9.36 -4.65 10.86
CA ILE A 361 8.70 -5.16 12.08
C ILE A 361 7.86 -6.40 11.79
N GLN A 362 7.13 -6.44 10.67
CA GLN A 362 6.27 -7.57 10.30
C GLN A 362 7.04 -8.88 10.08
N SER A 363 8.35 -8.80 9.80
CA SER A 363 9.22 -9.95 9.52
C SER A 363 10.13 -10.34 10.69
N THR A 364 10.03 -9.67 11.85
CA THR A 364 10.97 -9.81 12.98
C THR A 364 10.33 -10.55 14.16
N TYR A 365 11.13 -11.36 14.89
CA TYR A 365 10.68 -12.08 16.08
C TYR A 365 10.42 -11.17 17.31
N SER A 366 11.19 -10.09 17.47
CA SER A 366 11.07 -9.15 18.58
C SER A 366 10.61 -7.79 18.06
N ILE A 367 9.30 -7.56 18.12
CA ILE A 367 8.66 -6.31 17.65
C ILE A 367 9.22 -5.11 18.43
N LYS A 368 9.39 -5.23 19.76
CA LYS A 368 9.90 -4.16 20.62
C LYS A 368 11.30 -3.71 20.20
N GLU A 369 12.24 -4.66 20.06
CA GLU A 369 13.63 -4.36 19.70
C GLU A 369 13.74 -3.78 18.28
N ALA A 370 12.97 -4.33 17.34
CA ALA A 370 12.91 -3.81 15.97
C ALA A 370 12.42 -2.36 15.95
N THR A 371 11.36 -2.03 16.71
CA THR A 371 10.84 -0.67 16.83
C THR A 371 11.88 0.27 17.43
N GLU A 372 12.54 -0.11 18.52
CA GLU A 372 13.60 0.67 19.15
C GLU A 372 14.73 0.99 18.16
N MET A 373 15.17 -0.01 17.38
CA MET A 373 16.19 0.19 16.35
C MET A 373 15.75 1.14 15.25
N ILE A 374 14.48 1.12 14.85
CA ILE A 374 13.92 2.05 13.87
C ILE A 374 13.92 3.48 14.44
N LEU A 375 13.48 3.66 15.68
CA LEU A 375 13.49 4.97 16.35
C LEU A 375 14.89 5.54 16.47
N LEU A 376 15.88 4.72 16.84
CA LEU A 376 17.29 5.13 16.86
C LEU A 376 17.80 5.53 15.48
N ARG A 377 17.46 4.79 14.41
CA ARG A 377 17.81 5.19 13.02
C ARG A 377 17.24 6.57 12.67
N VAL A 378 15.99 6.85 13.04
CA VAL A 378 15.37 8.17 12.83
C VAL A 378 16.15 9.23 13.58
N THR A 379 16.47 9.01 14.86
CA THR A 379 17.20 9.95 15.72
C THR A 379 18.55 10.35 15.11
N TYR A 380 19.32 9.38 14.65
CA TYR A 380 20.62 9.66 14.01
C TYR A 380 20.47 10.29 12.61
N ALA A 381 19.42 9.94 11.85
CA ALA A 381 19.17 10.52 10.54
C ALA A 381 18.70 11.98 10.61
N ALA A 382 17.98 12.36 11.67
CA ALA A 382 17.54 13.74 11.90
C ALA A 382 18.75 14.69 12.12
N ASN A 383 19.82 14.19 12.75
CA ASN A 383 21.03 14.97 13.05
C ASN A 383 22.02 15.06 11.88
N LEU A 384 21.80 14.35 10.78
CA LEU A 384 22.69 14.45 9.61
C LEU A 384 22.49 15.82 8.95
N PRO A 385 23.57 16.65 8.87
CA PRO A 385 23.49 17.95 8.23
C PRO A 385 23.10 17.80 6.75
N ASP A 386 22.31 18.74 6.23
CA ASP A 386 21.95 18.75 4.83
C ASP A 386 23.21 18.87 3.95
N LEU A 387 23.20 18.20 2.79
CA LEU A 387 24.31 18.28 1.83
C LEU A 387 24.68 19.74 1.51
N LYS A 388 23.70 20.65 1.50
CA LYS A 388 23.93 22.09 1.28
C LYS A 388 24.80 22.69 2.38
N ASP A 389 24.51 22.39 3.65
CA ASP A 389 25.28 22.88 4.81
C ASP A 389 26.72 22.35 4.82
N LEU A 390 26.91 21.08 4.38
CA LEU A 390 28.24 20.49 4.22
C LEU A 390 29.03 21.14 3.09
N ILE A 391 28.38 21.46 1.97
CA ILE A 391 29.01 22.15 0.83
C ILE A 391 29.34 23.60 1.23
N GLU A 392 28.46 24.31 1.93
CA GLU A 392 28.74 25.67 2.42
C GLU A 392 29.87 25.69 3.44
N LYS A 393 29.87 24.77 4.43
CA LYS A 393 30.97 24.64 5.39
C LYS A 393 32.28 24.27 4.73
N SER A 394 32.27 23.40 3.73
CA SER A 394 33.47 23.04 2.96
C SER A 394 34.01 24.21 2.12
N SER A 395 33.14 25.07 1.61
CA SER A 395 33.50 26.29 0.88
C SER A 395 34.09 27.37 1.81
N ILE A 396 33.63 27.45 3.05
CA ILE A 396 34.16 28.37 4.09
C ILE A 396 35.54 27.89 4.57
N ILE A 397 35.75 26.59 4.72
CA ILE A 397 37.06 26.00 5.09
C ILE A 397 38.07 26.24 3.98
N LYS A 398 37.68 26.11 2.70
CA LYS A 398 38.55 26.45 1.55
C LYS A 398 38.85 27.96 1.46
N LYS A 399 38.00 28.83 1.97
CA LYS A 399 38.28 30.29 2.08
C LYS A 399 39.23 30.61 3.24
N LYS A 400 39.19 29.90 4.36
CA LYS A 400 40.11 30.11 5.48
C LYS A 400 41.52 29.58 5.24
N SER A 401 41.69 28.52 4.47
CA SER A 401 43.03 28.00 4.13
C SER A 401 43.74 28.79 3.01
N LYS A 402 43.10 29.81 2.39
CA LYS A 402 43.75 30.71 1.40
C LYS A 402 44.23 32.03 2.01
N LEU A 403 44.13 32.22 3.34
CA LEU A 403 44.52 33.49 3.97
C LEU A 403 45.93 33.49 4.60
N ASP A 404 46.73 32.42 4.49
CA ASP A 404 48.09 32.37 5.00
C ASP A 404 49.12 32.04 3.94
N HIS A 405 49.19 32.74 2.84
CA HIS A 405 50.41 32.95 2.09
C HIS A 405 50.26 34.23 1.25
N THR A 406 50.77 35.32 1.83
CA THR A 406 51.08 36.58 1.17
C THR A 406 52.15 36.41 0.14
N SER A 407 51.97 36.91 -1.09
CA SER A 407 52.81 37.95 -1.70
C SER A 407 52.44 38.20 -3.16
N LYS A 408 52.05 39.44 -3.40
CA LYS A 408 52.26 40.30 -4.60
C LYS A 408 52.09 39.70 -6.00
N THR A 409 51.11 40.14 -6.76
CA THR A 409 51.24 41.27 -7.70
C THR A 409 49.90 41.61 -8.36
N ASN A 410 49.71 42.90 -8.56
CA ASN A 410 48.63 43.62 -9.23
C ASN A 410 48.31 43.12 -10.62
N ILE A 411 47.06 43.25 -11.11
CA ILE A 411 46.58 44.30 -12.03
C ILE A 411 45.19 43.91 -12.57
N LEU A 412 44.24 44.75 -12.28
CA LEU A 412 43.14 45.40 -13.04
C LEU A 412 42.31 44.66 -14.09
N HIS A 413 41.05 44.93 -13.93
CA HIS A 413 39.89 45.27 -14.79
C HIS A 413 38.93 44.17 -15.18
N GLU A 414 37.78 44.33 -14.62
CA GLU A 414 36.46 44.72 -15.18
C GLU A 414 35.70 43.68 -16.03
N ASP A 415 34.55 43.41 -15.47
CA ASP A 415 33.20 43.37 -16.02
C ASP A 415 32.62 42.12 -16.69
N ASP A 416 31.43 41.89 -16.19
CA ASP A 416 30.21 41.32 -16.76
C ASP A 416 30.02 39.81 -16.95
N GLY A 417 29.19 39.34 -16.05
CA GLY A 417 27.90 38.66 -16.37
C GLY A 417 27.93 37.30 -17.03
N SER A 418 27.90 36.31 -16.25
CA SER A 418 27.21 35.02 -16.38
C SER A 418 28.03 33.85 -15.85
N SER A 419 27.69 33.44 -14.67
CA SER A 419 28.33 32.31 -13.99
C SER A 419 27.88 30.97 -14.60
N ASN A 420 28.70 30.46 -15.51
CA ASN A 420 28.80 29.02 -15.80
C ASN A 420 29.98 28.48 -15.00
N LEU A 421 29.70 27.73 -13.94
CA LEU A 421 30.70 26.95 -13.22
C LEU A 421 31.19 25.82 -14.13
N ASP A 422 32.28 26.07 -14.86
CA ASP A 422 33.07 25.03 -15.51
C ASP A 422 33.79 24.22 -14.42
N ILE A 423 33.18 23.16 -13.97
CA ILE A 423 33.87 22.10 -13.23
C ILE A 423 34.68 21.35 -14.28
N SER A 424 35.97 21.62 -14.37
CA SER A 424 36.89 20.83 -15.18
C SER A 424 37.05 19.45 -14.54
N TYR A 425 36.28 18.48 -14.98
CA TYR A 425 36.54 17.08 -14.66
C TYR A 425 37.81 16.64 -15.38
N ASN A 426 38.80 16.17 -14.60
CA ASN A 426 39.97 15.50 -15.16
C ASN A 426 39.54 14.11 -15.62
N LEU A 427 39.22 13.93 -16.89
CA LEU A 427 38.87 12.63 -17.49
C LEU A 427 40.17 11.93 -17.93
N ASN A 428 40.97 11.47 -16.98
CA ASN A 428 42.28 10.84 -17.29
C ASN A 428 42.16 9.32 -17.45
N THR A 429 41.11 8.71 -16.89
CA THR A 429 40.87 7.25 -16.97
C THR A 429 39.50 6.96 -17.57
N PHE A 430 39.34 5.73 -18.09
CA PHE A 430 38.06 5.30 -18.66
C PHE A 430 36.98 5.16 -17.58
N ASP A 431 37.33 4.76 -16.37
CA ASP A 431 36.42 4.65 -15.26
C ASP A 431 35.87 6.02 -14.82
N GLU A 432 36.73 7.05 -14.82
CA GLU A 432 36.30 8.44 -14.59
C GLU A 432 35.34 8.94 -15.67
N LEU A 433 35.55 8.54 -16.94
CA LEU A 433 34.60 8.84 -18.01
C LEU A 433 33.25 8.15 -17.79
N LEU A 434 33.22 6.88 -17.36
CA LEU A 434 32.00 6.16 -17.08
C LEU A 434 31.23 6.79 -15.92
N GLU A 435 31.90 7.15 -14.82
CA GLU A 435 31.29 7.87 -13.70
C GLU A 435 30.74 9.24 -14.13
N PHE A 436 31.48 9.97 -14.97
CA PHE A 436 31.02 11.24 -15.50
C PHE A 436 29.77 11.10 -16.38
N VAL A 437 29.71 10.09 -17.26
CA VAL A 437 28.55 9.78 -18.09
C VAL A 437 27.35 9.40 -17.22
N LYS A 438 27.56 8.59 -16.17
CA LYS A 438 26.54 8.20 -15.20
C LYS A 438 26.01 9.41 -14.43
N TYR A 439 26.87 10.30 -13.99
CA TYR A 439 26.51 11.54 -13.29
C TYR A 439 25.62 12.46 -14.15
N ASN A 440 25.91 12.56 -15.45
CA ASN A 440 25.13 13.36 -16.40
C ASN A 440 23.82 12.66 -16.86
N LYS A 441 23.47 11.50 -16.28
CA LYS A 441 22.23 10.72 -16.57
C LYS A 441 22.07 10.32 -18.05
N GLU A 442 23.14 10.24 -18.81
CA GLU A 442 23.11 9.74 -20.21
C GLU A 442 23.21 8.20 -20.22
N LEU A 443 22.10 7.55 -19.76
CA LEU A 443 22.05 6.09 -19.60
C LEU A 443 22.28 5.32 -20.89
N SER A 444 21.82 5.84 -22.04
CA SER A 444 22.02 5.22 -23.35
C SER A 444 23.49 5.17 -23.74
N LEU A 445 24.25 6.26 -23.50
CA LEU A 445 25.69 6.30 -23.73
C LEU A 445 26.44 5.35 -22.78
N TYR A 446 26.03 5.32 -21.48
CA TYR A 446 26.61 4.45 -20.48
C TYR A 446 26.48 2.97 -20.86
N THR A 447 25.28 2.55 -21.30
CA THR A 447 25.02 1.16 -21.73
C THR A 447 25.87 0.80 -22.98
N ILE A 448 26.00 1.70 -23.94
CA ILE A 448 26.82 1.45 -25.13
C ILE A 448 28.31 1.30 -24.75
N LEU A 449 28.83 2.13 -23.85
CA LEU A 449 30.22 2.09 -23.40
C LEU A 449 30.56 0.80 -22.62
N ILE A 450 29.61 0.22 -21.90
CA ILE A 450 29.82 -1.00 -21.11
C ILE A 450 29.60 -2.27 -21.94
N ASP A 451 28.51 -2.35 -22.72
CA ASP A 451 28.05 -3.58 -23.35
C ASP A 451 28.58 -3.77 -24.79
N GLN A 452 28.71 -2.66 -25.55
CA GLN A 452 28.97 -2.76 -26.99
C GLN A 452 30.42 -2.47 -27.34
N ILE A 453 31.22 -1.89 -26.43
CA ILE A 453 32.59 -1.46 -26.68
C ILE A 453 33.59 -2.33 -25.90
N ARG A 454 34.62 -2.77 -26.60
CA ARG A 454 35.83 -3.34 -26.02
C ARG A 454 36.93 -2.27 -26.07
N MET A 455 37.30 -1.74 -24.90
CA MET A 455 38.33 -0.72 -24.78
C MET A 455 39.71 -1.30 -25.06
N ILE A 456 40.43 -0.70 -25.99
CA ILE A 456 41.83 -1.06 -26.34
C ILE A 456 42.79 -0.08 -25.70
N GLU A 457 42.62 1.21 -25.94
CA GLU A 457 43.45 2.28 -25.37
C GLU A 457 42.59 3.49 -25.06
N TYR A 458 42.79 4.09 -23.90
CA TYR A 458 42.14 5.31 -23.47
C TYR A 458 43.17 6.43 -23.29
N LYS A 459 42.92 7.57 -23.94
CA LYS A 459 43.60 8.85 -23.68
C LYS A 459 42.52 9.93 -23.55
N PRO A 460 42.76 10.99 -22.77
CA PRO A 460 41.82 12.10 -22.68
C PRO A 460 41.40 12.59 -24.06
N TYR A 461 40.08 12.53 -24.34
CA TYR A 461 39.45 12.90 -25.60
C TYR A 461 39.81 12.03 -26.83
N ASN A 462 40.50 10.92 -26.64
CA ASN A 462 40.78 9.93 -27.69
C ASN A 462 40.50 8.52 -27.20
N LEU A 463 39.60 7.81 -27.91
CA LEU A 463 39.17 6.44 -27.60
C LEU A 463 39.61 5.51 -28.73
N LYS A 464 40.38 4.48 -28.41
CA LYS A 464 40.68 3.40 -29.34
C LYS A 464 39.91 2.14 -28.92
N VAL A 465 38.93 1.74 -29.74
CA VAL A 465 37.93 0.77 -29.37
C VAL A 465 37.69 -0.28 -30.45
N SER A 466 37.19 -1.44 -30.04
CA SER A 466 36.61 -2.44 -30.93
C SER A 466 35.14 -2.64 -30.55
N PHE A 467 34.27 -2.89 -31.51
CA PHE A 467 32.84 -3.14 -31.25
C PHE A 467 32.55 -4.64 -31.25
N VAL A 468 31.60 -5.05 -30.40
CA VAL A 468 31.12 -6.43 -30.32
C VAL A 468 30.35 -6.81 -31.58
N LYS A 469 29.59 -5.87 -32.17
CA LYS A 469 28.79 -6.06 -33.40
C LYS A 469 29.45 -5.44 -34.62
N LYS A 470 29.23 -6.06 -35.79
CA LYS A 470 29.81 -5.58 -37.07
C LYS A 470 29.16 -4.29 -37.59
N GLU A 471 27.93 -4.00 -37.23
CA GLU A 471 27.20 -2.78 -37.64
C GLU A 471 27.35 -1.69 -36.55
N TYR A 472 28.43 -0.94 -36.56
CA TYR A 472 28.77 0.02 -35.49
C TYR A 472 28.64 1.50 -35.87
N ASN A 473 28.32 1.82 -37.13
CA ASN A 473 28.33 3.22 -37.62
C ASN A 473 27.30 4.09 -36.85
N ASP A 474 26.14 3.58 -36.55
CA ASP A 474 25.11 4.30 -35.78
C ASP A 474 25.54 4.53 -34.33
N PHE A 475 26.17 3.53 -33.70
CA PHE A 475 26.71 3.65 -32.34
C PHE A 475 27.83 4.68 -32.27
N LEU A 476 28.72 4.72 -33.26
CA LEU A 476 29.85 5.64 -33.33
C LEU A 476 29.40 7.10 -33.43
N ASN A 477 28.36 7.36 -34.25
CA ASN A 477 27.77 8.68 -34.37
C ASN A 477 27.05 9.11 -33.08
N ASN A 478 26.35 8.21 -32.44
CA ASN A 478 25.66 8.48 -31.18
C ASN A 478 26.65 8.76 -30.04
N ILE A 479 27.74 7.99 -29.93
CA ILE A 479 28.78 8.21 -28.92
C ILE A 479 29.44 9.58 -29.11
N LYS A 480 29.84 9.92 -30.35
CA LYS A 480 30.46 11.24 -30.66
C LYS A 480 29.50 12.38 -30.29
N LYS A 481 28.24 12.32 -30.68
CA LYS A 481 27.24 13.34 -30.37
C LYS A 481 26.99 13.49 -28.86
N SER A 482 26.84 12.37 -28.13
CA SER A 482 26.57 12.39 -26.69
C SER A 482 27.80 12.87 -25.92
N LEU A 483 29.01 12.43 -26.25
CA LEU A 483 30.23 12.91 -25.63
C LEU A 483 30.45 14.41 -25.89
N LEU A 484 30.22 14.89 -27.12
CA LEU A 484 30.28 16.31 -27.43
C LEU A 484 29.29 17.13 -26.63
N LYS A 485 28.06 16.64 -26.47
CA LYS A 485 27.00 17.29 -25.68
C LYS A 485 27.38 17.46 -24.21
N ILE A 486 27.98 16.41 -23.59
CA ILE A 486 28.30 16.39 -22.16
C ILE A 486 29.62 17.12 -21.87
N THR A 487 30.68 16.87 -22.68
CA THR A 487 32.01 17.36 -22.40
C THR A 487 32.34 18.69 -23.13
N LYS A 488 31.47 19.12 -24.07
CA LYS A 488 31.67 20.27 -24.97
C LYS A 488 33.02 20.23 -25.75
N LYS A 489 33.64 19.06 -25.85
CA LYS A 489 34.90 18.82 -26.54
C LYS A 489 34.75 17.73 -27.60
N ASN A 490 35.46 17.85 -28.70
CA ASN A 490 35.46 16.85 -29.75
C ASN A 490 36.30 15.64 -29.37
N TRP A 491 35.67 14.46 -29.43
CA TRP A 491 36.32 13.18 -29.14
C TRP A 491 36.72 12.50 -30.45
N GLN A 492 37.97 12.06 -30.51
CA GLN A 492 38.45 11.18 -31.58
C GLN A 492 38.17 9.72 -31.16
N ILE A 493 37.52 8.95 -32.05
CA ILE A 493 37.21 7.54 -31.79
C ILE A 493 37.79 6.75 -32.98
N GLU A 494 38.82 5.98 -32.69
CA GLU A 494 39.44 5.06 -33.64
C GLU A 494 38.88 3.65 -33.44
N VAL A 495 38.36 3.07 -34.51
CA VAL A 495 37.83 1.71 -34.48
C VAL A 495 38.85 0.74 -35.04
N VAL A 496 39.23 -0.28 -34.27
CA VAL A 496 40.20 -1.30 -34.69
C VAL A 496 39.48 -2.61 -34.92
N GLU A 497 39.67 -3.22 -36.06
CA GLU A 497 39.14 -4.56 -36.35
C GLU A 497 39.90 -5.61 -35.54
N LYS A 498 39.15 -6.37 -34.72
CA LYS A 498 39.51 -7.51 -33.88
C LYS A 498 40.99 -7.72 -33.53
N GLN A 499 41.38 -7.38 -32.31
CA GLN A 499 42.39 -8.12 -31.54
C GLN A 499 41.68 -9.03 -30.53
N ASN A 500 42.04 -10.31 -30.51
CA ASN A 500 41.39 -11.38 -29.74
C ASN A 500 41.54 -11.29 -28.20
N GLU A 501 42.13 -10.23 -27.64
CA GLU A 501 42.48 -10.15 -26.21
C GLU A 501 41.69 -9.11 -25.41
N ALA A 502 40.87 -8.28 -26.03
CA ALA A 502 40.08 -7.29 -25.31
C ALA A 502 38.66 -7.82 -25.06
N SER A 503 38.22 -7.89 -23.78
CA SER A 503 36.85 -8.22 -23.38
C SER A 503 36.10 -6.94 -22.98
N SER A 504 34.78 -6.92 -23.17
CA SER A 504 33.93 -5.82 -22.67
C SER A 504 33.91 -5.84 -21.14
N ILE A 505 33.50 -4.72 -20.54
CA ILE A 505 33.38 -4.65 -19.06
C ILE A 505 32.36 -5.67 -18.55
N THR A 506 31.24 -5.83 -19.25
CA THR A 506 30.22 -6.82 -18.93
C THR A 506 30.76 -8.24 -19.01
N GLU A 507 31.51 -8.58 -20.06
CA GLU A 507 32.17 -9.90 -20.19
C GLU A 507 33.18 -10.15 -19.04
N LYS A 508 33.94 -9.15 -18.62
CA LYS A 508 34.85 -9.27 -17.46
C LYS A 508 34.12 -9.52 -16.15
N ILE A 509 33.03 -8.80 -15.92
CA ILE A 509 32.19 -8.99 -14.72
C ILE A 509 31.54 -10.37 -14.70
N GLU A 510 31.09 -10.88 -15.84
CA GLU A 510 30.52 -12.25 -15.93
C GLU A 510 31.58 -13.32 -15.66
N ILE A 511 32.77 -13.18 -16.24
CA ILE A 511 33.89 -14.11 -15.99
C ILE A 511 34.31 -14.08 -14.50
N GLU A 512 34.36 -12.91 -13.88
CA GLU A 512 34.65 -12.82 -12.44
C GLU A 512 33.56 -13.46 -11.57
N LYS A 513 32.30 -13.27 -11.91
CA LYS A 513 31.17 -13.92 -11.22
C LYS A 513 31.24 -15.44 -11.36
N GLU A 514 31.55 -15.93 -12.54
CA GLU A 514 31.67 -17.36 -12.81
C GLU A 514 32.87 -17.99 -12.07
N ASN A 515 34.02 -17.29 -12.05
CA ASN A 515 35.18 -17.68 -11.26
C ASN A 515 34.90 -17.70 -9.75
N LYS A 516 34.15 -16.72 -9.22
CA LYS A 516 33.71 -16.70 -7.83
C LYS A 516 32.76 -17.86 -7.53
N LYS A 517 31.81 -18.17 -8.43
CA LYS A 517 30.92 -19.35 -8.30
C LYS A 517 31.70 -20.67 -8.27
N ASN A 518 32.70 -20.81 -9.12
CA ASN A 518 33.51 -22.02 -9.19
C ASN A 518 34.38 -22.18 -7.93
N LYS A 519 34.99 -21.09 -7.41
CA LYS A 519 35.71 -21.11 -6.13
C LYS A 519 34.79 -21.50 -4.95
N LEU A 520 33.54 -21.04 -4.95
CA LEU A 520 32.58 -21.40 -3.89
C LEU A 520 32.15 -22.88 -3.97
N LYS A 521 32.08 -23.47 -5.15
CA LYS A 521 31.81 -24.92 -5.31
C LYS A 521 32.90 -25.79 -4.68
N GLU A 522 34.11 -25.28 -4.55
CA GLU A 522 35.25 -25.97 -3.91
C GLU A 522 35.21 -25.87 -2.37
N ASN A 523 34.39 -24.97 -1.81
CA ASN A 523 34.23 -24.83 -0.37
C ASN A 523 33.56 -26.08 0.23
N ILE A 524 34.12 -26.59 1.32
CA ILE A 524 33.71 -27.84 1.98
C ILE A 524 32.22 -27.84 2.33
N ILE A 525 31.71 -26.72 2.86
CA ILE A 525 30.31 -26.58 3.27
C ILE A 525 29.38 -26.59 2.05
N VAL A 526 29.71 -25.83 1.01
CA VAL A 526 28.92 -25.75 -0.22
C VAL A 526 28.91 -27.12 -0.94
N LYS A 527 30.03 -27.82 -0.92
CA LYS A 527 30.17 -29.18 -1.50
C LYS A 527 29.31 -30.20 -0.76
N SER A 528 29.22 -30.11 0.57
CA SER A 528 28.34 -30.96 1.37
C SER A 528 26.86 -30.70 1.05
N ILE A 529 26.46 -29.44 0.91
CA ILE A 529 25.08 -29.06 0.57
C ILE A 529 24.70 -29.54 -0.84
N LEU A 530 25.61 -29.39 -1.83
CA LEU A 530 25.36 -29.84 -3.20
C LEU A 530 25.31 -31.37 -3.32
N ASN A 531 25.99 -32.10 -2.44
CA ASN A 531 25.95 -33.55 -2.36
C ASN A 531 24.65 -34.07 -1.71
N GLU A 532 24.16 -33.39 -0.67
CA GLU A 532 22.89 -33.70 0.00
C GLU A 532 21.66 -33.33 -0.86
N PHE A 533 21.79 -32.27 -1.67
CA PHE A 533 20.72 -31.76 -2.54
C PHE A 533 21.19 -31.65 -4.01
N PRO A 534 21.21 -32.73 -4.78
CA PRO A 534 21.78 -32.77 -6.15
C PRO A 534 21.14 -31.81 -7.16
N GLU A 535 19.89 -31.41 -6.95
CA GLU A 535 19.17 -30.48 -7.83
C GLU A 535 19.40 -29.00 -7.50
N SER A 536 20.11 -28.68 -6.42
CA SER A 536 20.36 -27.30 -6.00
C SER A 536 21.39 -26.61 -6.89
N LYS A 537 21.20 -25.31 -7.15
CA LYS A 537 22.09 -24.47 -7.97
C LYS A 537 22.43 -23.18 -7.24
N ILE A 538 23.69 -22.75 -7.34
CA ILE A 538 24.12 -21.44 -6.86
C ILE A 538 23.56 -20.40 -7.84
N ILE A 539 22.56 -19.61 -7.40
CA ILE A 539 21.90 -18.61 -8.24
C ILE A 539 22.73 -17.32 -8.25
N ASP A 540 23.09 -16.80 -7.08
CA ASP A 540 23.82 -15.55 -6.94
C ASP A 540 24.73 -15.52 -5.70
N ILE A 541 25.72 -14.62 -5.69
CA ILE A 541 26.67 -14.42 -4.62
C ILE A 541 26.59 -12.96 -4.20
N LYS A 542 26.21 -12.69 -2.92
CA LYS A 542 26.21 -11.35 -2.33
C LYS A 542 27.28 -11.28 -1.24
N ASN A 543 28.12 -10.25 -1.29
CA ASN A 543 29.04 -9.98 -0.19
C ASN A 543 28.25 -9.36 0.97
N LEU A 544 28.45 -9.87 2.17
CA LEU A 544 27.82 -9.35 3.41
C LEU A 544 28.35 -7.96 3.82
N GLU A 545 29.39 -7.46 3.16
CA GLU A 545 30.02 -6.16 3.46
C GLU A 545 29.48 -4.98 2.63
N GLU A 546 28.54 -5.20 1.71
CA GLU A 546 27.93 -4.16 0.84
C GLU A 546 26.45 -3.87 1.19
N ASN A 547 26.06 -3.97 2.47
CA ASN A 547 24.74 -3.52 2.94
C ASN A 547 24.87 -2.34 3.90
#